data_b879763c873f6474326064e43c31277e
#
_entry.id   b879763c873f6474326064e43c31277e
#
_cell.length_a   1.000
_cell.length_b   1.000
_cell.length_c   1.000
_cell.angle_alpha   90.00
_cell.angle_beta   90.00
_cell.angle_gamma   90.00
#
_symmetry.space_group_name_H-M   'P 1'
#
loop_
_entity.id
_entity.type
_entity.pdbx_description
1 polymer ?
#
loop_
_entity_poly.entity_id
_entity_poly.type
_entity_poly.pdbx_seq_one_letter_code
_entity_poly.pdbx_strand_id
1 'polypeptide(L)'
;MTSRAGLPAEESDLIDVDELIAAYYDRVPDPGVAAERVAFGTSGHRGSSLTKSFNENHILATTQAIVDYRAAQGITGPLFLGRDTHALSLPAERSAIEVLVANGVDVRVDSRDAWVPTPALSHAILTFNRDLAPDAAGRADGIVVTPSHNPPRDGGFKYNPPHGGPADTDATGWIADRANELIAGGLVDVKRERFADIDWDALPGYDFRDAYVRDLATIIDIDAIRTAGVRIGADPLGGASVEYWALIKAVSYTHLRAHETRED
;
A
#
# COMPACT_ATOMS: atom_id res chain seq x y z
N MET A 1 -12.53 -30.53 10.24
CA MET A 1 -11.32 -30.09 10.96
C MET A 1 -11.74 -29.19 12.10
N THR A 2 -11.33 -29.47 13.31
CA THR A 2 -11.59 -28.58 14.45
C THR A 2 -10.81 -27.29 14.26
N SER A 3 -11.48 -26.13 14.36
CA SER A 3 -10.82 -24.83 14.27
C SER A 3 -9.75 -24.69 15.37
N ARG A 4 -8.54 -24.29 14.99
CA ARG A 4 -7.46 -23.98 15.93
C ARG A 4 -7.51 -22.53 16.43
N ALA A 5 -8.54 -21.79 16.08
CA ALA A 5 -8.71 -20.39 16.51
C ALA A 5 -8.66 -20.30 18.06
N GLY A 6 -7.85 -19.38 18.56
CA GLY A 6 -7.65 -19.16 20.01
C GLY A 6 -6.59 -20.05 20.67
N LEU A 7 -5.94 -20.95 19.92
CA LEU A 7 -4.79 -21.71 20.38
C LEU A 7 -3.48 -21.03 19.95
N PRO A 8 -2.36 -21.26 20.68
CA PRO A 8 -1.04 -20.85 20.21
C PRO A 8 -0.74 -21.43 18.81
N ALA A 9 -0.08 -20.64 17.97
CA ALA A 9 0.34 -21.10 16.65
C ALA A 9 1.36 -22.24 16.78
N GLU A 10 1.24 -23.25 15.92
CA GLU A 10 2.22 -24.31 15.72
C GLU A 10 2.95 -24.08 14.40
N GLU A 11 4.10 -24.73 14.21
CA GLU A 11 4.89 -24.60 12.98
C GLU A 11 4.05 -24.89 11.70
N SER A 12 3.10 -25.82 11.80
CA SER A 12 2.18 -26.14 10.70
C SER A 12 1.12 -25.06 10.40
N ASP A 13 0.95 -24.07 11.29
CA ASP A 13 0.07 -22.94 11.09
C ASP A 13 0.80 -21.76 10.39
N LEU A 14 2.14 -21.80 10.36
CA LEU A 14 2.94 -20.75 9.73
C LEU A 14 2.98 -20.92 8.22
N ILE A 15 3.13 -19.80 7.51
CA ILE A 15 3.34 -19.82 6.06
C ILE A 15 4.83 -19.93 5.76
N ASP A 16 5.16 -20.55 4.64
CA ASP A 16 6.50 -20.48 4.05
C ASP A 16 6.61 -19.16 3.26
N VAL A 17 7.31 -18.18 3.85
CA VAL A 17 7.47 -16.85 3.27
C VAL A 17 8.35 -16.91 2.02
N ASP A 18 9.36 -17.75 1.99
CA ASP A 18 10.25 -17.89 0.83
C ASP A 18 9.51 -18.50 -0.36
N GLU A 19 8.66 -19.54 -0.13
CA GLU A 19 7.78 -20.07 -1.17
C GLU A 19 6.79 -19.02 -1.67
N LEU A 20 6.20 -18.23 -0.77
CA LEU A 20 5.24 -17.20 -1.11
C LEU A 20 5.87 -16.12 -2.01
N ILE A 21 7.08 -15.66 -1.67
CA ILE A 21 7.82 -14.66 -2.46
C ILE A 21 8.31 -15.25 -3.78
N ALA A 22 8.84 -16.48 -3.79
CA ALA A 22 9.24 -17.14 -5.04
C ALA A 22 8.04 -17.28 -5.98
N ALA A 23 6.89 -17.73 -5.47
CA ALA A 23 5.67 -17.85 -6.26
C ALA A 23 5.18 -16.50 -6.83
N TYR A 24 5.47 -15.37 -6.17
CA TYR A 24 5.12 -14.05 -6.68
C TYR A 24 5.81 -13.74 -8.01
N TYR A 25 7.09 -14.12 -8.15
CA TYR A 25 7.88 -13.89 -9.36
C TYR A 25 7.74 -15.01 -10.40
N ASP A 26 7.64 -16.27 -9.97
CA ASP A 26 7.74 -17.44 -10.84
C ASP A 26 6.41 -17.88 -11.42
N ARG A 27 5.27 -17.62 -10.73
CA ARG A 27 3.96 -18.08 -11.18
C ARG A 27 3.28 -17.02 -12.03
N VAL A 28 2.97 -17.40 -13.27
CA VAL A 28 2.29 -16.54 -14.25
C VAL A 28 0.78 -16.82 -14.22
N PRO A 29 -0.08 -15.79 -14.07
CA PRO A 29 -1.53 -15.96 -14.13
C PRO A 29 -1.98 -16.32 -15.56
N ASP A 30 -3.02 -17.14 -15.65
CA ASP A 30 -3.70 -17.46 -16.91
C ASP A 30 -4.89 -16.50 -17.10
N PRO A 31 -4.87 -15.58 -18.09
CA PRO A 31 -5.95 -14.64 -18.33
C PRO A 31 -7.29 -15.32 -18.68
N GLY A 32 -7.27 -16.60 -19.11
CA GLY A 32 -8.46 -17.41 -19.35
C GLY A 32 -9.17 -17.85 -18.08
N VAL A 33 -8.47 -17.88 -16.93
CA VAL A 33 -9.00 -18.32 -15.64
C VAL A 33 -9.50 -17.11 -14.84
N ALA A 34 -10.79 -17.03 -14.60
CA ALA A 34 -11.40 -15.87 -13.92
C ALA A 34 -10.83 -15.60 -12.52
N ALA A 35 -10.43 -16.64 -11.77
CA ALA A 35 -9.84 -16.52 -10.44
C ALA A 35 -8.39 -16.00 -10.44
N GLU A 36 -7.75 -16.00 -11.61
CA GLU A 36 -6.38 -15.52 -11.81
C GLU A 36 -6.35 -14.14 -12.49
N ARG A 37 -7.49 -13.46 -12.62
CA ARG A 37 -7.59 -12.11 -13.18
C ARG A 37 -7.45 -11.04 -12.11
N VAL A 38 -7.06 -9.84 -12.53
CA VAL A 38 -7.20 -8.65 -11.69
C VAL A 38 -8.68 -8.40 -11.42
N ALA A 39 -9.05 -8.38 -10.15
CA ALA A 39 -10.40 -8.07 -9.70
C ALA A 39 -10.31 -7.13 -8.49
N PHE A 40 -10.86 -5.93 -8.64
CA PHE A 40 -10.97 -5.00 -7.53
C PHE A 40 -12.22 -5.34 -6.72
N GLY A 41 -12.00 -5.65 -5.44
CA GLY A 41 -13.08 -5.70 -4.46
C GLY A 41 -13.50 -4.28 -4.04
N THR A 42 -13.91 -4.12 -2.79
CA THR A 42 -14.41 -2.82 -2.26
C THR A 42 -13.38 -1.69 -2.36
N SER A 43 -12.07 -1.99 -2.37
CA SER A 43 -11.04 -0.95 -2.34
C SER A 43 -9.72 -1.32 -3.02
N GLY A 44 -9.62 -2.48 -3.69
CA GLY A 44 -8.38 -2.90 -4.35
C GLY A 44 -8.38 -4.36 -4.74
N HIS A 45 -7.34 -4.74 -5.48
CA HIS A 45 -7.07 -6.12 -5.86
C HIS A 45 -6.40 -6.85 -4.69
N ARG A 46 -6.86 -8.07 -4.38
CA ARG A 46 -6.30 -8.93 -3.33
C ARG A 46 -6.22 -10.36 -3.81
N GLY A 47 -5.23 -11.08 -3.30
CA GLY A 47 -5.06 -12.49 -3.61
C GLY A 47 -3.77 -13.04 -3.04
N SER A 48 -3.42 -14.27 -3.42
CA SER A 48 -2.18 -14.92 -3.01
C SER A 48 -1.36 -15.32 -4.24
N SER A 49 -0.05 -15.22 -4.12
CA SER A 49 0.88 -15.67 -5.16
C SER A 49 0.81 -17.19 -5.36
N LEU A 50 0.51 -17.92 -4.28
CA LEU A 50 0.37 -19.39 -4.33
C LEU A 50 -0.82 -19.86 -5.19
N THR A 51 -1.84 -19.02 -5.34
CA THR A 51 -3.03 -19.32 -6.16
C THR A 51 -3.06 -18.55 -7.49
N LYS A 52 -1.95 -17.92 -7.86
CA LYS A 52 -1.81 -17.08 -9.06
C LYS A 52 -2.84 -15.94 -9.15
N SER A 53 -3.25 -15.41 -8.00
CA SER A 53 -4.19 -14.29 -7.92
C SER A 53 -3.55 -13.00 -7.39
N PHE A 54 -2.24 -13.03 -7.05
CA PHE A 54 -1.46 -11.85 -6.68
C PHE A 54 0.02 -12.10 -6.99
N ASN A 55 0.42 -11.91 -8.23
CA ASN A 55 1.77 -12.17 -8.73
C ASN A 55 2.34 -10.90 -9.38
N GLU A 56 3.62 -10.91 -9.74
CA GLU A 56 4.28 -9.76 -10.34
C GLU A 56 3.51 -9.23 -11.55
N ASN A 57 3.02 -10.10 -12.43
CA ASN A 57 2.27 -9.69 -13.62
C ASN A 57 1.02 -8.87 -13.29
N HIS A 58 0.32 -9.19 -12.18
CA HIS A 58 -0.83 -8.41 -11.72
C HIS A 58 -0.40 -6.99 -11.32
N ILE A 59 0.71 -6.87 -10.60
CA ILE A 59 1.20 -5.58 -10.10
C ILE A 59 1.72 -4.72 -11.25
N LEU A 60 2.49 -5.30 -12.15
CA LEU A 60 2.99 -4.60 -13.35
C LEU A 60 1.82 -4.06 -14.19
N ALA A 61 0.84 -4.93 -14.49
CA ALA A 61 -0.34 -4.56 -15.28
C ALA A 61 -1.21 -3.52 -14.58
N THR A 62 -1.50 -3.72 -13.27
CA THR A 62 -2.34 -2.80 -12.50
C THR A 62 -1.68 -1.44 -12.36
N THR A 63 -0.37 -1.39 -12.14
CA THR A 63 0.37 -0.13 -12.05
C THR A 63 0.37 0.61 -13.39
N GLN A 64 0.59 -0.08 -14.51
CA GLN A 64 0.48 0.54 -15.83
C GLN A 64 -0.95 1.03 -16.09
N ALA A 65 -1.96 0.25 -15.73
CA ALA A 65 -3.36 0.67 -15.85
C ALA A 65 -3.68 1.92 -15.02
N ILE A 66 -3.09 2.05 -13.82
CA ILE A 66 -3.20 3.29 -13.01
C ILE A 66 -2.53 4.47 -13.71
N VAL A 67 -1.34 4.27 -14.30
CA VAL A 67 -0.66 5.33 -15.09
C VAL A 67 -1.53 5.77 -16.27
N ASP A 68 -2.09 4.81 -17.02
CA ASP A 68 -3.00 5.09 -18.15
C ASP A 68 -4.27 5.82 -17.67
N TYR A 69 -4.85 5.40 -16.53
CA TYR A 69 -5.99 6.07 -15.90
C TYR A 69 -5.67 7.51 -15.50
N ARG A 70 -4.53 7.74 -14.84
CA ARG A 70 -4.08 9.09 -14.47
C ARG A 70 -3.97 10.00 -15.70
N ALA A 71 -3.40 9.48 -16.79
CA ALA A 71 -3.31 10.22 -18.05
C ALA A 71 -4.70 10.55 -18.62
N ALA A 72 -5.63 9.59 -18.60
CA ALA A 72 -7.01 9.79 -19.06
C ALA A 72 -7.79 10.81 -18.19
N GLN A 73 -7.48 10.88 -16.88
CA GLN A 73 -8.09 11.83 -15.94
C GLN A 73 -7.33 13.17 -15.84
N GLY A 74 -6.21 13.33 -16.56
CA GLY A 74 -5.38 14.52 -16.50
C GLY A 74 -4.68 14.73 -15.16
N ILE A 75 -4.41 13.66 -14.39
CA ILE A 75 -3.70 13.73 -13.11
C ILE A 75 -2.19 13.74 -13.38
N THR A 76 -1.52 14.84 -13.03
CA THR A 76 -0.09 15.05 -13.28
C THR A 76 0.74 15.28 -12.02
N GLY A 77 0.10 15.34 -10.86
CA GLY A 77 0.79 15.52 -9.58
C GLY A 77 1.56 14.28 -9.14
N PRO A 78 2.24 14.35 -7.98
CA PRO A 78 2.98 13.21 -7.45
C PRO A 78 2.05 12.05 -7.07
N LEU A 79 2.60 10.83 -7.13
CA LEU A 79 1.95 9.64 -6.64
C LEU A 79 2.64 9.18 -5.36
N PHE A 80 1.90 9.15 -4.25
CA PHE A 80 2.38 8.60 -2.98
C PHE A 80 2.23 7.08 -2.99
N LEU A 81 3.32 6.36 -2.68
CA LEU A 81 3.35 4.91 -2.62
C LEU A 81 3.80 4.46 -1.23
N GLY A 82 3.04 3.55 -0.62
CA GLY A 82 3.39 3.00 0.67
C GLY A 82 2.94 1.55 0.80
N ARG A 83 3.67 0.78 1.62
CA ARG A 83 3.41 -0.63 1.88
C ARG A 83 3.16 -0.92 3.35
N ASP A 84 2.46 -2.02 3.61
CA ASP A 84 2.31 -2.58 4.95
C ASP A 84 3.36 -3.67 5.26
N THR A 85 3.14 -4.44 6.32
CA THR A 85 4.05 -5.47 6.83
C THR A 85 3.86 -6.86 6.20
N HIS A 86 2.88 -7.07 5.32
CA HIS A 86 2.68 -8.36 4.67
C HIS A 86 3.87 -8.72 3.76
N ALA A 87 4.22 -10.01 3.70
CA ALA A 87 5.38 -10.49 2.97
C ALA A 87 5.38 -10.13 1.47
N LEU A 88 4.20 -10.12 0.83
CA LEU A 88 4.06 -9.74 -0.59
C LEU A 88 4.09 -8.23 -0.84
N SER A 89 4.04 -7.39 0.22
CA SER A 89 3.94 -5.95 0.04
C SER A 89 5.23 -5.32 -0.46
N LEU A 90 6.39 -5.76 0.03
CA LEU A 90 7.68 -5.27 -0.47
C LEU A 90 7.96 -5.66 -1.93
N PRO A 91 7.78 -6.93 -2.37
CA PRO A 91 7.89 -7.27 -3.79
C PRO A 91 6.96 -6.46 -4.69
N ALA A 92 5.71 -6.28 -4.26
CA ALA A 92 4.71 -5.53 -5.03
C ALA A 92 5.03 -4.03 -5.11
N GLU A 93 5.52 -3.41 -4.04
CA GLU A 93 5.99 -2.03 -4.06
C GLU A 93 7.13 -1.84 -5.05
N ARG A 94 8.12 -2.74 -5.05
CA ARG A 94 9.26 -2.69 -5.98
C ARG A 94 8.81 -2.81 -7.44
N SER A 95 7.95 -3.78 -7.75
CA SER A 95 7.39 -3.92 -9.11
C SER A 95 6.58 -2.70 -9.53
N ALA A 96 5.86 -2.06 -8.60
CA ALA A 96 5.13 -0.81 -8.90
C ALA A 96 6.09 0.35 -9.19
N ILE A 97 7.16 0.50 -8.43
CA ILE A 97 8.18 1.54 -8.64
C ILE A 97 8.81 1.40 -10.04
N GLU A 98 9.13 0.18 -10.49
CA GLU A 98 9.68 -0.08 -11.81
C GLU A 98 8.80 0.46 -12.94
N VAL A 99 7.48 0.29 -12.81
CA VAL A 99 6.52 0.80 -13.80
C VAL A 99 6.34 2.32 -13.68
N LEU A 100 6.21 2.84 -12.46
CA LEU A 100 6.00 4.27 -12.23
C LEU A 100 7.18 5.10 -12.74
N VAL A 101 8.41 4.69 -12.42
CA VAL A 101 9.64 5.36 -12.88
C VAL A 101 9.76 5.30 -14.40
N ALA A 102 9.55 4.13 -15.00
CA ALA A 102 9.61 3.97 -16.48
C ALA A 102 8.58 4.83 -17.23
N ASN A 103 7.49 5.23 -16.56
CA ASN A 103 6.48 6.13 -17.11
C ASN A 103 6.70 7.61 -16.72
N GLY A 104 7.79 7.94 -16.02
CA GLY A 104 8.10 9.32 -15.62
C GLY A 104 7.16 9.89 -14.56
N VAL A 105 6.54 9.05 -13.74
CA VAL A 105 5.69 9.50 -12.63
C VAL A 105 6.57 9.99 -11.48
N ASP A 106 6.25 11.18 -10.92
CA ASP A 106 6.84 11.65 -9.66
C ASP A 106 6.34 10.77 -8.51
N VAL A 107 6.98 9.60 -8.32
CA VAL A 107 6.63 8.67 -7.25
C VAL A 107 7.34 9.06 -5.95
N ARG A 108 6.57 9.13 -4.85
CA ARG A 108 7.08 9.45 -3.51
C ARG A 108 6.89 8.28 -2.58
N VAL A 109 8.02 7.77 -2.06
CA VAL A 109 8.09 6.62 -1.16
C VAL A 109 8.43 7.07 0.26
N ASP A 110 8.29 6.18 1.25
CA ASP A 110 8.72 6.51 2.62
C ASP A 110 10.24 6.74 2.66
N SER A 111 10.65 7.90 3.17
CA SER A 111 12.05 8.33 3.22
C SER A 111 12.93 7.47 4.13
N ARG A 112 12.33 6.60 4.93
CA ARG A 112 13.01 5.67 5.86
C ARG A 112 12.94 4.22 5.37
N ASP A 113 12.35 3.98 4.18
CA ASP A 113 12.04 2.64 3.64
C ASP A 113 11.19 1.81 4.63
N ALA A 114 10.27 2.47 5.36
CA ALA A 114 9.46 1.88 6.40
C ALA A 114 8.00 1.60 5.95
N TRP A 115 7.21 1.05 6.85
CA TRP A 115 5.82 0.74 6.61
C TRP A 115 4.91 1.96 6.73
N VAL A 116 3.91 2.02 5.85
CA VAL A 116 2.97 3.14 5.76
C VAL A 116 1.54 2.65 5.98
N PRO A 117 0.90 3.00 7.10
CA PRO A 117 -0.52 2.70 7.30
C PRO A 117 -1.39 3.45 6.29
N THR A 118 -2.46 2.81 5.81
CA THR A 118 -3.41 3.43 4.87
C THR A 118 -3.82 4.87 5.24
N PRO A 119 -4.18 5.21 6.50
CA PRO A 119 -4.55 6.57 6.85
C PRO A 119 -3.41 7.57 6.71
N ALA A 120 -2.15 7.17 6.90
CA ALA A 120 -1.01 8.07 6.72
C ALA A 120 -0.78 8.42 5.25
N LEU A 121 -0.99 7.47 4.33
CA LEU A 121 -0.93 7.72 2.89
C LEU A 121 -2.10 8.60 2.44
N SER A 122 -3.33 8.31 2.89
CA SER A 122 -4.49 9.16 2.63
C SER A 122 -4.27 10.59 3.11
N HIS A 123 -3.68 10.76 4.29
CA HIS A 123 -3.32 12.06 4.85
C HIS A 123 -2.29 12.80 3.95
N ALA A 124 -1.27 12.10 3.46
CA ALA A 124 -0.28 12.72 2.55
C ALA A 124 -0.93 13.27 1.29
N ILE A 125 -1.84 12.51 0.65
CA ILE A 125 -2.62 12.96 -0.51
C ILE A 125 -3.45 14.19 -0.17
N LEU A 126 -4.23 14.13 0.91
CA LEU A 126 -5.13 15.22 1.32
C LEU A 126 -4.35 16.48 1.68
N THR A 127 -3.24 16.34 2.39
CA THR A 127 -2.40 17.47 2.80
C THR A 127 -1.74 18.13 1.59
N PHE A 128 -1.24 17.34 0.65
CA PHE A 128 -0.68 17.87 -0.60
C PHE A 128 -1.73 18.62 -1.42
N ASN A 129 -2.95 18.09 -1.48
CA ASN A 129 -4.04 18.65 -2.30
C ASN A 129 -4.82 19.79 -1.63
N ARG A 130 -4.56 20.09 -0.36
CA ARG A 130 -5.37 20.99 0.48
C ARG A 130 -5.65 22.35 -0.15
N ASP A 131 -4.62 22.95 -0.76
CA ASP A 131 -4.71 24.29 -1.35
C ASP A 131 -4.88 24.29 -2.87
N LEU A 132 -5.08 23.11 -3.47
CA LEU A 132 -5.30 22.95 -4.90
C LEU A 132 -6.80 22.94 -5.22
N ALA A 133 -7.16 23.51 -6.37
CA ALA A 133 -8.53 23.41 -6.87
C ALA A 133 -8.92 21.93 -7.11
N PRO A 134 -10.21 21.55 -6.91
CA PRO A 134 -10.66 20.17 -7.06
C PRO A 134 -10.41 19.54 -8.44
N ASP A 135 -10.28 20.35 -9.48
CA ASP A 135 -10.03 19.99 -10.87
C ASP A 135 -8.58 20.27 -11.33
N ALA A 136 -7.70 20.69 -10.41
CA ALA A 136 -6.31 20.96 -10.74
C ALA A 136 -5.58 19.69 -11.17
N ALA A 137 -4.93 19.70 -12.33
CA ALA A 137 -4.17 18.58 -12.87
C ALA A 137 -3.00 18.16 -11.97
N GLY A 138 -2.38 19.10 -11.25
CA GLY A 138 -1.25 18.86 -10.35
C GLY A 138 -1.60 18.21 -9.00
N ARG A 139 -2.82 17.71 -8.81
CA ARG A 139 -3.22 17.02 -7.58
C ARG A 139 -2.51 15.66 -7.45
N ALA A 140 -2.11 15.36 -6.23
CA ALA A 140 -1.54 14.06 -5.87
C ALA A 140 -2.61 12.99 -5.73
N ASP A 141 -2.21 11.76 -5.96
CA ASP A 141 -2.93 10.52 -5.68
C ASP A 141 -2.01 9.49 -5.04
N GLY A 142 -2.41 8.23 -4.91
CA GLY A 142 -1.51 7.25 -4.29
C GLY A 142 -1.91 5.81 -4.46
N ILE A 143 -0.96 4.95 -4.12
CA ILE A 143 -1.11 3.49 -4.09
C ILE A 143 -0.76 2.99 -2.68
N VAL A 144 -1.63 2.18 -2.10
CA VAL A 144 -1.38 1.48 -0.84
C VAL A 144 -1.23 0.00 -1.11
N VAL A 145 -0.05 -0.54 -0.85
CA VAL A 145 0.21 -1.96 -0.97
C VAL A 145 -0.13 -2.64 0.35
N THR A 146 -1.33 -3.16 0.45
CA THR A 146 -1.87 -3.78 1.67
C THR A 146 -3.12 -4.62 1.37
N PRO A 147 -3.21 -5.86 1.86
CA PRO A 147 -4.46 -6.63 1.87
C PRO A 147 -5.35 -6.27 3.07
N SER A 148 -4.96 -5.32 3.94
CA SER A 148 -5.62 -4.95 5.19
C SER A 148 -5.36 -6.01 6.31
N HIS A 149 -6.40 -6.68 6.82
CA HIS A 149 -6.34 -7.71 7.86
C HIS A 149 -6.48 -9.14 7.30
N ASN A 150 -6.22 -9.32 6.02
CA ASN A 150 -6.26 -10.62 5.38
C ASN A 150 -5.19 -11.58 5.95
N PRO A 151 -5.32 -12.89 5.75
CA PRO A 151 -4.29 -13.86 6.15
C PRO A 151 -2.89 -13.50 5.63
N PRO A 152 -1.82 -13.94 6.31
CA PRO A 152 -0.45 -13.57 5.98
C PRO A 152 0.00 -13.98 4.56
N ARG A 153 -0.67 -14.96 3.94
CA ARG A 153 -0.41 -15.39 2.56
C ARG A 153 -0.97 -14.44 1.48
N ASP A 154 -1.79 -13.47 1.88
CA ASP A 154 -2.42 -12.57 0.92
C ASP A 154 -1.58 -11.33 0.69
N GLY A 155 -1.64 -10.79 -0.51
CA GLY A 155 -1.22 -9.46 -0.88
C GLY A 155 -2.41 -8.59 -1.27
N GLY A 156 -2.22 -7.28 -1.31
CA GLY A 156 -3.24 -6.33 -1.72
C GLY A 156 -2.64 -5.09 -2.35
N PHE A 157 -3.36 -4.55 -3.34
CA PHE A 157 -2.92 -3.39 -4.10
C PHE A 157 -4.10 -2.46 -4.33
N LYS A 158 -4.04 -1.24 -3.80
CA LYS A 158 -5.15 -0.30 -3.76
C LYS A 158 -4.76 1.03 -4.36
N TYR A 159 -5.66 1.62 -5.13
CA TYR A 159 -5.51 2.97 -5.65
C TYR A 159 -6.37 3.95 -4.86
N ASN A 160 -5.77 5.06 -4.46
CA ASN A 160 -6.42 6.18 -3.79
C ASN A 160 -6.34 7.41 -4.70
N PRO A 161 -7.46 7.82 -5.33
CA PRO A 161 -7.55 9.03 -6.15
C PRO A 161 -7.26 10.32 -5.37
N PRO A 162 -7.23 11.50 -6.04
CA PRO A 162 -6.89 12.79 -5.41
C PRO A 162 -7.75 13.21 -4.22
N HIS A 163 -8.90 12.59 -3.98
CA HIS A 163 -9.69 12.81 -2.77
C HIS A 163 -9.16 12.03 -1.54
N GLY A 164 -8.09 11.25 -1.67
CA GLY A 164 -7.39 10.55 -0.59
C GLY A 164 -8.07 9.29 -0.06
N GLY A 165 -9.33 9.07 -0.38
CA GLY A 165 -10.09 7.86 -0.01
C GLY A 165 -9.91 6.72 -1.02
N PRO A 166 -10.56 5.57 -0.80
CA PRO A 166 -10.56 4.47 -1.76
C PRO A 166 -11.21 4.89 -3.08
N ALA A 167 -10.69 4.38 -4.19
CA ALA A 167 -11.27 4.61 -5.51
C ALA A 167 -12.70 4.06 -5.59
N ASP A 168 -13.56 4.76 -6.32
CA ASP A 168 -14.93 4.31 -6.60
C ASP A 168 -14.97 3.16 -7.61
N THR A 169 -16.17 2.64 -7.86
CA THR A 169 -16.38 1.48 -8.74
C THR A 169 -16.05 1.78 -10.20
N ASP A 170 -16.21 3.01 -10.65
CA ASP A 170 -15.93 3.39 -12.04
C ASP A 170 -14.43 3.40 -12.29
N ALA A 171 -13.65 4.00 -11.37
CA ALA A 171 -12.19 4.01 -11.44
C ALA A 171 -11.61 2.59 -11.30
N THR A 172 -12.09 1.83 -10.30
CA THR A 172 -11.59 0.46 -10.07
C THR A 172 -11.95 -0.50 -11.19
N GLY A 173 -13.15 -0.37 -11.78
CA GLY A 173 -13.58 -1.14 -12.94
C GLY A 173 -12.69 -0.85 -14.15
N TRP A 174 -12.48 0.42 -14.47
CA TRP A 174 -11.62 0.84 -15.58
C TRP A 174 -10.18 0.32 -15.43
N ILE A 175 -9.60 0.46 -14.22
CA ILE A 175 -8.24 -0.02 -13.94
C ILE A 175 -8.16 -1.55 -14.05
N ALA A 176 -9.15 -2.29 -13.52
CA ALA A 176 -9.17 -3.74 -13.60
C ALA A 176 -9.28 -4.25 -15.04
N ASP A 177 -10.17 -3.65 -15.84
CA ASP A 177 -10.35 -4.01 -17.25
C ASP A 177 -9.06 -3.77 -18.03
N ARG A 178 -8.45 -2.58 -17.87
CA ARG A 178 -7.20 -2.24 -18.53
C ARG A 178 -6.04 -3.15 -18.10
N ALA A 179 -5.93 -3.48 -16.81
CA ALA A 179 -4.91 -4.39 -16.31
C ALA A 179 -5.08 -5.80 -16.90
N ASN A 180 -6.31 -6.30 -17.01
CA ASN A 180 -6.58 -7.60 -17.61
C ASN A 180 -6.29 -7.62 -19.13
N GLU A 181 -6.53 -6.52 -19.85
CA GLU A 181 -6.09 -6.38 -21.25
C GLU A 181 -4.57 -6.48 -21.37
N LEU A 182 -3.83 -5.79 -20.50
CA LEU A 182 -2.36 -5.82 -20.49
C LEU A 182 -1.82 -7.23 -20.20
N ILE A 183 -2.42 -7.96 -19.24
CA ILE A 183 -2.05 -9.35 -18.94
C ILE A 183 -2.34 -10.25 -20.15
N ALA A 184 -3.52 -10.13 -20.76
CA ALA A 184 -3.90 -10.91 -21.93
C ALA A 184 -3.00 -10.61 -23.16
N GLY A 185 -2.49 -9.38 -23.27
CA GLY A 185 -1.51 -8.96 -24.25
C GLY A 185 -0.07 -9.39 -23.93
N GLY A 186 0.18 -10.14 -22.86
CA GLY A 186 1.53 -10.58 -22.49
C GLY A 186 2.42 -9.46 -21.97
N LEU A 187 1.83 -8.39 -21.41
CA LEU A 187 2.50 -7.21 -20.83
C LEU A 187 3.37 -6.41 -21.79
N VAL A 188 3.22 -6.58 -23.12
CA VAL A 188 4.07 -5.92 -24.12
C VAL A 188 3.98 -4.39 -24.10
N ASP A 189 2.87 -3.85 -23.63
CA ASP A 189 2.62 -2.41 -23.51
C ASP A 189 2.95 -1.87 -22.09
N VAL A 190 3.43 -2.72 -21.18
CA VAL A 190 3.87 -2.28 -19.85
C VAL A 190 5.30 -1.77 -19.94
N LYS A 191 5.49 -0.50 -19.61
CA LYS A 191 6.84 0.07 -19.47
C LYS A 191 7.42 -0.30 -18.13
N ARG A 192 8.65 -0.79 -18.12
CA ARG A 192 9.32 -1.24 -16.90
C ARG A 192 10.80 -0.86 -16.94
N GLU A 193 11.30 -0.30 -15.86
CA GLU A 193 12.72 -0.17 -15.56
C GLU A 193 13.07 -1.12 -14.43
N ARG A 194 14.12 -1.94 -14.59
CA ARG A 194 14.45 -2.92 -13.55
C ARG A 194 14.81 -2.22 -12.24
N PHE A 195 14.30 -2.68 -11.12
CA PHE A 195 14.54 -2.09 -9.81
C PHE A 195 16.04 -1.89 -9.50
N ALA A 196 16.89 -2.83 -9.93
CA ALA A 196 18.34 -2.77 -9.75
C ALA A 196 19.02 -1.62 -10.52
N ASP A 197 18.36 -1.08 -11.54
CA ASP A 197 18.88 0.02 -12.37
C ASP A 197 18.33 1.39 -11.91
N ILE A 198 17.35 1.41 -11.02
CA ILE A 198 16.75 2.63 -10.47
C ILE A 198 17.67 3.20 -9.39
N ASP A 199 18.00 4.49 -9.51
CA ASP A 199 18.67 5.22 -8.45
C ASP A 199 17.67 5.51 -7.32
N TRP A 200 17.70 4.67 -6.30
CA TRP A 200 16.81 4.79 -5.14
C TRP A 200 16.97 6.13 -4.40
N ASP A 201 18.21 6.63 -4.30
CA ASP A 201 18.49 7.89 -3.60
C ASP A 201 17.98 9.12 -4.37
N ALA A 202 17.70 8.96 -5.66
CA ALA A 202 17.09 10.01 -6.48
C ALA A 202 15.56 10.04 -6.37
N LEU A 203 14.91 9.00 -5.83
CA LEU A 203 13.48 9.01 -5.63
C LEU A 203 13.11 10.00 -4.51
N PRO A 204 12.10 10.88 -4.73
CA PRO A 204 11.64 11.79 -3.70
C PRO A 204 11.11 11.04 -2.48
N GLY A 205 11.80 11.17 -1.34
CA GLY A 205 11.36 10.62 -0.07
C GLY A 205 10.28 11.49 0.59
N TYR A 206 9.34 10.86 1.30
CA TYR A 206 8.33 11.52 2.12
C TYR A 206 8.26 10.86 3.50
N ASP A 207 8.38 11.61 4.58
CA ASP A 207 8.19 11.06 5.93
C ASP A 207 6.70 11.03 6.30
N PHE A 208 6.04 9.92 5.91
CA PHE A 208 4.61 9.72 6.19
C PHE A 208 4.31 9.74 7.69
N ARG A 209 5.20 9.20 8.50
CA ARG A 209 5.01 9.11 9.95
C ARG A 209 5.05 10.49 10.61
N ASP A 210 6.09 11.26 10.34
CA ASP A 210 6.25 12.59 10.94
C ASP A 210 5.13 13.53 10.51
N ALA A 211 4.83 13.56 9.22
CA ALA A 211 3.76 14.40 8.67
C ALA A 211 2.39 14.05 9.28
N TYR A 212 2.05 12.77 9.34
CA TYR A 212 0.78 12.32 9.93
C TYR A 212 0.67 12.64 11.40
N VAL A 213 1.71 12.31 12.19
CA VAL A 213 1.66 12.45 13.65
C VAL A 213 1.65 13.91 14.08
N ARG A 214 2.38 14.80 13.41
CA ARG A 214 2.37 16.24 13.71
C ARG A 214 1.02 16.90 13.42
N ASP A 215 0.29 16.42 12.42
CA ASP A 215 -1.02 16.98 12.04
C ASP A 215 -2.17 16.45 12.91
N LEU A 216 -1.96 15.41 13.75
CA LEU A 216 -3.00 14.85 14.61
C LEU A 216 -3.68 15.91 15.50
N ALA A 217 -2.94 16.88 16.01
CA ALA A 217 -3.47 17.95 16.86
C ALA A 217 -4.48 18.85 16.16
N THR A 218 -4.54 18.84 14.81
CA THR A 218 -5.56 19.60 14.05
C THR A 218 -6.89 18.86 13.97
N ILE A 219 -6.91 17.55 14.28
CA ILE A 219 -8.06 16.66 14.10
C ILE A 219 -8.60 16.18 15.46
N ILE A 220 -7.69 15.91 16.41
CA ILE A 220 -8.05 15.42 17.76
C ILE A 220 -7.55 16.38 18.84
N ASP A 221 -8.32 16.49 19.93
CA ASP A 221 -7.95 17.31 21.09
C ASP A 221 -6.90 16.56 21.94
N ILE A 222 -5.63 16.76 21.58
CA ILE A 222 -4.48 16.17 22.29
C ILE A 222 -4.41 16.70 23.74
N ASP A 223 -4.80 17.95 24.00
CA ASP A 223 -4.76 18.53 25.36
C ASP A 223 -5.83 17.91 26.27
N ALA A 224 -7.01 17.62 25.75
CA ALA A 224 -8.02 16.88 26.50
C ALA A 224 -7.52 15.48 26.89
N ILE A 225 -6.87 14.75 25.96
CA ILE A 225 -6.29 13.43 26.23
C ILE A 225 -5.19 13.52 27.30
N ARG A 226 -4.31 14.50 27.21
CA ARG A 226 -3.22 14.75 28.16
C ARG A 226 -3.77 15.06 29.57
N THR A 227 -4.76 15.96 29.62
CA THR A 227 -5.36 16.42 30.89
C THR A 227 -6.18 15.32 31.58
N ALA A 228 -6.81 14.44 30.81
CA ALA A 228 -7.60 13.33 31.36
C ALA A 228 -6.76 12.30 32.14
N GLY A 229 -5.44 12.29 31.99
CA GLY A 229 -4.53 11.39 32.71
C GLY A 229 -4.76 9.90 32.43
N VAL A 230 -5.40 9.56 31.31
CA VAL A 230 -5.67 8.16 30.94
C VAL A 230 -4.38 7.42 30.60
N ARG A 231 -4.33 6.16 31.00
CA ARG A 231 -3.25 5.26 30.58
C ARG A 231 -3.68 4.52 29.34
N ILE A 232 -2.93 4.69 28.25
CA ILE A 232 -3.22 4.08 26.96
C ILE A 232 -2.22 2.95 26.72
N GLY A 233 -2.70 1.76 26.41
CA GLY A 233 -1.92 0.66 25.85
C GLY A 233 -2.20 0.59 24.35
N ALA A 234 -1.14 0.47 23.54
CA ALA A 234 -1.26 0.28 22.10
C ALA A 234 -0.46 -0.95 21.69
N ASP A 235 -1.12 -1.87 21.00
CA ASP A 235 -0.49 -3.04 20.39
C ASP A 235 -0.85 -3.05 18.92
N PRO A 236 0.10 -2.77 18.02
CA PRO A 236 -0.13 -2.77 16.58
C PRO A 236 -0.26 -4.17 15.99
N LEU A 237 -0.03 -5.25 16.74
CA LEU A 237 -0.12 -6.65 16.32
C LEU A 237 0.72 -6.93 15.04
N GLY A 238 1.96 -6.40 14.97
CA GLY A 238 2.81 -6.50 13.80
C GLY A 238 2.37 -5.63 12.60
N GLY A 239 1.37 -4.76 12.77
CA GLY A 239 0.85 -3.92 11.69
C GLY A 239 1.70 -2.68 11.39
N ALA A 240 1.44 -2.03 10.27
CA ALA A 240 2.21 -0.92 9.71
C ALA A 240 2.33 0.32 10.61
N SER A 241 1.53 0.43 11.68
CA SER A 241 1.57 1.56 12.62
C SER A 241 2.58 1.39 13.76
N VAL A 242 3.37 0.32 13.80
CA VAL A 242 4.29 0.01 14.91
C VAL A 242 5.19 1.19 15.28
N GLU A 243 5.80 1.84 14.31
CA GLU A 243 6.72 2.96 14.53
C GLU A 243 6.01 4.30 14.85
N TYR A 244 4.71 4.41 14.59
CA TYR A 244 3.95 5.64 14.82
C TYR A 244 3.70 5.92 16.30
N TRP A 245 3.51 4.86 17.10
CA TRP A 245 3.13 4.99 18.50
C TRP A 245 4.20 5.64 19.38
N ALA A 246 5.49 5.40 19.09
CA ALA A 246 6.59 6.07 19.79
C ALA A 246 6.55 7.59 19.56
N LEU A 247 6.29 8.03 18.32
CA LEU A 247 6.21 9.45 17.99
C LEU A 247 4.92 10.08 18.52
N ILE A 248 3.77 9.39 18.46
CA ILE A 248 2.50 9.82 19.05
C ILE A 248 2.69 10.07 20.56
N LYS A 249 3.38 9.15 21.26
CA LYS A 249 3.71 9.34 22.68
C LYS A 249 4.54 10.60 22.89
N ALA A 250 5.57 10.83 22.07
CA ALA A 250 6.47 11.97 22.21
C ALA A 250 5.75 13.31 22.03
N VAL A 251 4.83 13.43 21.06
CA VAL A 251 4.10 14.67 20.79
C VAL A 251 2.89 14.88 21.71
N SER A 252 2.28 13.80 22.19
CA SER A 252 1.08 13.88 23.04
C SER A 252 1.37 13.93 24.53
N TYR A 253 2.62 13.65 24.96
CA TYR A 253 3.03 13.52 26.38
C TYR A 253 2.11 12.59 27.21
N THR A 254 1.51 11.58 26.56
CA THR A 254 0.63 10.63 27.22
C THR A 254 1.44 9.50 27.86
N HIS A 255 0.89 8.86 28.90
CA HIS A 255 1.42 7.62 29.49
C HIS A 255 1.10 6.43 28.56
N LEU A 256 1.59 6.47 27.33
CA LEU A 256 1.42 5.44 26.34
C LEU A 256 2.48 4.34 26.53
N ARG A 257 2.05 3.09 26.67
CA ARG A 257 2.93 1.92 26.54
C ARG A 257 2.62 1.26 25.21
N ALA A 258 3.53 1.42 24.26
CA ALA A 258 3.52 0.63 23.04
C ALA A 258 4.22 -0.71 23.32
N HIS A 259 3.58 -1.80 23.00
CA HIS A 259 4.21 -3.12 22.99
C HIS A 259 4.83 -3.29 21.61
N GLU A 260 6.16 -3.27 21.54
CA GLU A 260 6.88 -3.66 20.32
C GLU A 260 6.95 -5.19 20.35
N THR A 261 6.08 -5.85 19.61
CA THR A 261 6.31 -7.26 19.28
C THR A 261 7.39 -7.27 18.18
N ARG A 262 8.66 -7.37 18.57
CA ARG A 262 9.68 -7.89 17.69
C ARG A 262 9.49 -9.40 17.70
N GLU A 263 9.18 -9.97 16.57
CA GLU A 263 9.42 -11.38 16.35
C GLU A 263 10.95 -11.55 16.20
N ASP A 264 11.55 -12.25 17.18
CA ASP A 264 12.90 -12.75 17.05
C ASP A 264 12.91 -13.99 16.14
#